data_6b18418db074139ed2950dc444b8dfce
#
_entry.id   6b18418db074139ed2950dc444b8dfce
#
_cell.length_a   1.000
_cell.length_b   1.000
_cell.length_c   1.000
_cell.angle_alpha   90.00
_cell.angle_beta   90.00
_cell.angle_gamma   90.00
#
_symmetry.space_group_name_H-M   'P 1'
#
loop_
_entity.id
_entity.type
_entity.pdbx_description
1 polymer ?
#
loop_
_entity_poly.entity_id
_entity_poly.type
_entity_poly.pdbx_seq_one_letter_code
_entity_poly.pdbx_strand_id
1 'polypeptide(L)'
;DYWRLFPELSLTYTFNPEKGTNINLDLYRSSGRLPDNNALSPRRVWQSQYSYTVGNENLEPGWGYDIDLSYTLRNKLTISYGGTWSRGSETMTFYDPDDPNIVYTTKVNGEHGSAHNIWIDYTTLVTKWFRVKYFIHGYWYRREVDGDWQASYSAGGGMFSLSLMFQPHPSMIIYLDGGVELPQKRLETWQNSYWALAAGITKSFCKDKLYISLDVNNILSTKLKKETVRWDNSYYSVLRQPRGHRSLRLVFSIGYRFNRNAKKSVSTVQTLRDPEEILK
;
A
#
# COMPACT_ATOMS: atom_id res chain seq x y z
N ASP A 1 17.73 -29.91 1.57
CA ASP A 1 16.70 -29.82 0.50
C ASP A 1 15.35 -30.11 1.10
N TYR A 2 14.37 -29.25 0.87
CA TYR A 2 12.99 -29.50 1.29
C TYR A 2 12.02 -29.18 0.15
N TRP A 3 10.99 -29.98 0.02
CA TRP A 3 9.93 -29.80 -0.96
C TRP A 3 8.73 -29.15 -0.26
N ARG A 4 8.12 -28.12 -0.89
CA ARG A 4 6.88 -27.51 -0.44
C ARG A 4 5.90 -27.43 -1.60
N LEU A 5 4.66 -27.79 -1.34
CA LEU A 5 3.55 -27.62 -2.30
C LEU A 5 2.91 -26.26 -2.07
N PHE A 6 2.59 -25.58 -3.17
CA PHE A 6 1.89 -24.29 -3.20
C PHE A 6 0.62 -24.44 -4.02
N PRO A 7 -0.42 -25.08 -3.46
CA PRO A 7 -1.69 -25.23 -4.15
C PRO A 7 -2.33 -23.85 -4.35
N GLU A 8 -3.01 -23.70 -5.50
CA GLU A 8 -3.79 -22.53 -5.86
C GLU A 8 -5.11 -22.97 -6.47
N LEU A 9 -6.21 -22.31 -6.10
CA LEU A 9 -7.52 -22.46 -6.68
C LEU A 9 -8.07 -21.08 -7.00
N SER A 10 -8.42 -20.84 -8.25
CA SER A 10 -9.06 -19.61 -8.71
C SER A 10 -10.41 -19.92 -9.35
N LEU A 11 -11.45 -19.26 -8.87
CA LEU A 11 -12.82 -19.38 -9.36
C LEU A 11 -13.37 -18.01 -9.73
N THR A 12 -13.86 -17.88 -10.94
CA THR A 12 -14.56 -16.68 -11.40
C THR A 12 -15.95 -17.03 -11.89
N TYR A 13 -16.94 -16.33 -11.38
CA TYR A 13 -18.31 -16.43 -11.87
C TYR A 13 -18.82 -15.08 -12.35
N THR A 14 -19.23 -15.01 -13.61
CA THR A 14 -19.74 -13.79 -14.23
C THR A 14 -21.25 -13.85 -14.34
N PHE A 15 -21.95 -13.02 -13.53
CA PHE A 15 -23.43 -12.94 -13.54
C PHE A 15 -23.96 -12.27 -14.80
N ASN A 16 -23.28 -11.21 -15.24
CA ASN A 16 -23.66 -10.44 -16.40
C ASN A 16 -22.43 -9.87 -17.09
N PRO A 17 -21.95 -10.49 -18.18
CA PRO A 17 -20.77 -10.04 -18.93
C PRO A 17 -20.93 -8.62 -19.47
N GLU A 18 -22.12 -8.30 -20.03
CA GLU A 18 -22.38 -7.01 -20.64
C GLU A 18 -22.36 -5.85 -19.61
N LYS A 19 -22.76 -6.12 -18.38
CA LYS A 19 -22.78 -5.15 -17.30
C LYS A 19 -21.53 -5.22 -16.42
N GLY A 20 -20.59 -6.11 -16.70
CA GLY A 20 -19.37 -6.26 -15.91
C GLY A 20 -19.64 -6.56 -14.45
N THR A 21 -20.51 -7.57 -14.18
CA THR A 21 -20.83 -8.02 -12.82
C THR A 21 -20.29 -9.43 -12.62
N ASN A 22 -19.34 -9.59 -11.71
CA ASN A 22 -18.68 -10.86 -11.42
C ASN A 22 -18.31 -11.00 -9.94
N ILE A 23 -18.01 -12.24 -9.56
CA ILE A 23 -17.38 -12.60 -8.29
C ILE A 23 -16.17 -13.46 -8.59
N ASN A 24 -15.06 -13.19 -7.87
CA ASN A 24 -13.83 -13.97 -7.96
C ASN A 24 -13.45 -14.45 -6.56
N LEU A 25 -12.99 -15.69 -6.48
CA LEU A 25 -12.45 -16.31 -5.28
C LEU A 25 -11.11 -16.94 -5.63
N ASP A 26 -10.06 -16.52 -4.95
CA ASP A 26 -8.73 -17.09 -5.03
C ASP A 26 -8.32 -17.63 -3.67
N LEU A 27 -7.88 -18.88 -3.63
CA LEU A 27 -7.35 -19.55 -2.46
C LEU A 27 -5.98 -20.08 -2.81
N TYR A 28 -4.96 -19.67 -2.07
CA TYR A 28 -3.60 -20.12 -2.37
C TYR A 28 -2.73 -20.22 -1.11
N ARG A 29 -1.73 -21.06 -1.22
CA ARG A 29 -0.64 -21.08 -0.25
C ARG A 29 0.50 -20.23 -0.78
N SER A 30 0.84 -19.18 -0.06
CA SER A 30 1.98 -18.33 -0.37
C SER A 30 3.28 -18.84 0.27
N SER A 31 4.38 -18.72 -0.48
CA SER A 31 5.69 -18.73 0.14
C SER A 31 5.96 -17.36 0.71
N GLY A 32 6.24 -17.25 1.99
CA GLY A 32 6.80 -16.03 2.53
C GLY A 32 8.09 -15.67 1.78
N ARG A 33 8.40 -14.39 1.76
CA ARG A 33 9.65 -13.93 1.14
C ARG A 33 10.84 -14.62 1.79
N LEU A 34 11.72 -15.19 0.97
CA LEU A 34 12.99 -15.70 1.45
C LEU A 34 13.74 -14.56 2.13
N PRO A 35 14.37 -14.82 3.31
CA PRO A 35 15.22 -13.82 3.92
C PRO A 35 16.28 -13.35 2.93
N ASP A 36 16.43 -12.03 2.78
CA ASP A 36 17.49 -11.47 1.94
C ASP A 36 18.85 -11.55 2.64
N ASN A 37 19.91 -11.31 1.89
CA ASN A 37 21.29 -11.39 2.41
C ASN A 37 21.53 -10.45 3.59
N ASN A 38 20.84 -9.30 3.66
CA ASN A 38 20.99 -8.38 4.79
C ASN A 38 20.29 -8.89 6.03
N ALA A 39 19.14 -9.56 5.86
CA ALA A 39 18.41 -10.18 6.96
C ALA A 39 19.15 -11.38 7.55
N LEU A 40 19.97 -12.08 6.75
CA LEU A 40 20.79 -13.22 7.19
C LEU A 40 22.21 -12.82 7.65
N SER A 41 22.69 -11.65 7.26
CA SER A 41 24.07 -11.24 7.52
C SER A 41 24.31 -10.92 9.01
N PRO A 42 25.23 -11.59 9.69
CA PRO A 42 25.58 -11.28 11.08
C PRO A 42 26.35 -9.96 11.23
N ARG A 43 26.52 -9.21 10.15
CA ARG A 43 27.23 -7.93 10.16
C ARG A 43 26.41 -6.88 10.88
N ARG A 44 27.02 -6.20 11.88
CA ARG A 44 26.45 -5.03 12.54
C ARG A 44 26.46 -3.83 11.59
N VAL A 45 25.29 -3.27 11.35
CA VAL A 45 25.11 -2.03 10.55
C VAL A 45 24.69 -0.91 11.49
N TRP A 46 25.63 -0.06 11.86
CA TRP A 46 25.41 1.04 12.79
C TRP A 46 24.51 2.12 12.21
N GLN A 47 23.48 2.50 12.94
CA GLN A 47 22.55 3.57 12.63
C GLN A 47 22.84 4.84 13.43
N SER A 48 23.40 4.67 14.59
CA SER A 48 23.89 5.71 15.49
C SER A 48 24.97 5.12 16.40
N GLN A 49 25.57 5.95 17.26
CA GLN A 49 26.50 5.45 18.29
C GLN A 49 25.85 4.54 19.35
N TYR A 50 24.52 4.52 19.42
CA TYR A 50 23.75 3.75 20.40
C TYR A 50 22.83 2.69 19.77
N SER A 51 22.88 2.52 18.46
CA SER A 51 22.00 1.55 17.80
C SER A 51 22.57 0.97 16.52
N TYR A 52 22.36 -0.33 16.31
CA TYR A 52 22.71 -1.00 15.08
C TYR A 52 21.63 -2.04 14.67
N THR A 53 21.66 -2.44 13.43
CA THR A 53 20.89 -3.58 12.92
C THR A 53 21.84 -4.73 12.66
N VAL A 54 21.42 -5.94 12.99
CA VAL A 54 22.16 -7.18 12.70
C VAL A 54 21.20 -8.20 12.12
N GLY A 55 21.63 -8.95 11.11
CA GLY A 55 20.85 -10.05 10.57
C GLY A 55 20.90 -11.26 11.47
N ASN A 56 20.01 -12.20 11.23
CA ASN A 56 19.94 -13.49 11.89
C ASN A 56 20.10 -14.60 10.84
N GLU A 57 21.23 -15.27 10.85
CA GLU A 57 21.56 -16.34 9.88
C GLU A 57 20.67 -17.58 10.02
N ASN A 58 19.97 -17.73 11.16
CA ASN A 58 19.05 -18.83 11.43
C ASN A 58 17.59 -18.51 11.02
N LEU A 59 17.36 -17.49 10.19
CA LEU A 59 16.01 -17.17 9.74
C LEU A 59 15.46 -18.26 8.82
N GLU A 60 14.24 -18.65 9.12
CA GLU A 60 13.48 -19.59 8.30
C GLU A 60 12.59 -18.86 7.29
N PRO A 61 12.38 -19.46 6.10
CA PRO A 61 11.42 -18.93 5.13
C PRO A 61 9.99 -18.98 5.69
N GLY A 62 9.31 -17.86 5.65
CA GLY A 62 7.89 -17.79 6.01
C GLY A 62 6.98 -18.55 5.02
N TRP A 63 5.74 -18.74 5.39
CA TRP A 63 4.68 -19.27 4.53
C TRP A 63 3.31 -18.80 5.04
N GLY A 64 2.31 -18.87 4.18
CA GLY A 64 0.95 -18.49 4.54
C GLY A 64 -0.12 -19.20 3.72
N TYR A 65 -1.35 -19.07 4.16
CA TYR A 65 -2.56 -19.36 3.39
C TYR A 65 -3.31 -18.06 3.18
N ASP A 66 -3.73 -17.84 1.96
CA ASP A 66 -4.38 -16.61 1.55
C ASP A 66 -5.74 -16.92 0.92
N ILE A 67 -6.70 -16.07 1.20
CA ILE A 67 -8.00 -16.02 0.57
C ILE A 67 -8.26 -14.62 0.05
N ASP A 68 -8.58 -14.49 -1.23
CA ASP A 68 -9.01 -13.25 -1.84
C ASP A 68 -10.41 -13.46 -2.45
N LEU A 69 -11.37 -12.68 -1.98
CA LEU A 69 -12.73 -12.67 -2.48
C LEU A 69 -13.05 -11.27 -3.00
N SER A 70 -13.50 -11.16 -4.24
CA SER A 70 -13.93 -9.88 -4.79
C SER A 70 -15.27 -9.98 -5.50
N TYR A 71 -16.10 -8.96 -5.33
CA TYR A 71 -17.34 -8.77 -6.03
C TYR A 71 -17.34 -7.45 -6.77
N THR A 72 -17.53 -7.50 -8.08
CA THR A 72 -17.62 -6.33 -8.94
C THR A 72 -19.03 -6.15 -9.45
N LEU A 73 -19.61 -4.97 -9.25
CA LEU A 73 -20.93 -4.60 -9.72
C LEU A 73 -20.82 -3.53 -10.80
N ARG A 74 -21.25 -3.89 -12.03
CA ARG A 74 -21.36 -2.99 -13.18
C ARG A 74 -20.09 -2.19 -13.49
N ASN A 75 -18.92 -2.77 -13.25
CA ASN A 75 -17.62 -2.11 -13.37
C ASN A 75 -17.50 -0.78 -12.60
N LYS A 76 -18.39 -0.51 -11.64
CA LYS A 76 -18.43 0.74 -10.87
C LYS A 76 -18.07 0.55 -9.42
N LEU A 77 -18.54 -0.52 -8.81
CA LEU A 77 -18.28 -0.85 -7.42
C LEU A 77 -17.55 -2.19 -7.36
N THR A 78 -16.40 -2.22 -6.71
CA THR A 78 -15.70 -3.44 -6.34
C THR A 78 -15.56 -3.48 -4.83
N ILE A 79 -15.99 -4.57 -4.22
CA ILE A 79 -15.77 -4.86 -2.81
C ILE A 79 -14.90 -6.10 -2.76
N SER A 80 -13.77 -6.01 -2.07
CA SER A 80 -12.83 -7.12 -1.94
C SER A 80 -12.50 -7.38 -0.48
N TYR A 81 -12.35 -8.65 -0.15
CA TYR A 81 -11.85 -9.11 1.12
C TYR A 81 -10.62 -9.97 0.88
N GLY A 82 -9.54 -9.71 1.63
CA GLY A 82 -8.34 -10.52 1.68
C GLY A 82 -8.07 -11.00 3.09
N GLY A 83 -7.85 -12.30 3.26
CA GLY A 83 -7.47 -12.91 4.52
C GLY A 83 -6.17 -13.67 4.37
N THR A 84 -5.23 -13.46 5.27
CA THR A 84 -3.94 -14.14 5.30
C THR A 84 -3.71 -14.76 6.67
N TRP A 85 -3.30 -16.01 6.71
CA TRP A 85 -2.78 -16.69 7.90
C TRP A 85 -1.35 -17.10 7.60
N SER A 86 -0.40 -16.59 8.37
CA SER A 86 1.03 -16.76 8.04
C SER A 86 1.88 -17.14 9.24
N ARG A 87 3.03 -17.71 8.93
CA ARG A 87 4.18 -17.85 9.83
C ARG A 87 5.41 -17.24 9.19
N GLY A 88 6.28 -16.66 10.02
CA GLY A 88 7.48 -16.01 9.54
C GLY A 88 8.40 -15.52 10.63
N SER A 89 8.90 -14.32 10.44
CA SER A 89 9.80 -13.66 11.36
C SER A 89 9.34 -12.23 11.64
N GLU A 90 9.50 -11.77 12.88
CA GLU A 90 9.20 -10.40 13.31
C GLU A 90 10.49 -9.63 13.59
N THR A 91 10.44 -8.31 13.40
CA THR A 91 11.55 -7.42 13.73
C THR A 91 11.42 -6.95 15.17
N MET A 92 12.43 -7.22 15.97
CA MET A 92 12.44 -6.89 17.39
C MET A 92 13.73 -6.16 17.78
N THR A 93 13.64 -5.35 18.83
CA THR A 93 14.74 -4.56 19.38
C THR A 93 15.18 -5.11 20.73
N PHE A 94 16.48 -5.28 20.90
CA PHE A 94 17.11 -5.83 22.11
C PHE A 94 18.22 -4.92 22.60
N TYR A 95 18.57 -5.00 23.87
CA TYR A 95 19.84 -4.45 24.38
C TYR A 95 21.01 -5.29 23.90
N ASP A 96 22.13 -4.63 23.60
CA ASP A 96 23.38 -5.34 23.30
C ASP A 96 23.85 -6.06 24.57
N PRO A 97 24.19 -7.36 24.48
CA PRO A 97 24.66 -8.10 25.65
C PRO A 97 25.98 -7.58 26.24
N ASP A 98 26.79 -6.92 25.44
CA ASP A 98 28.08 -6.36 25.83
C ASP A 98 28.01 -4.95 26.40
N ASP A 99 26.99 -4.13 25.98
CA ASP A 99 26.78 -2.76 26.44
C ASP A 99 25.30 -2.42 26.54
N PRO A 100 24.74 -2.30 27.76
CA PRO A 100 23.33 -1.99 27.98
C PRO A 100 22.88 -0.60 27.51
N ASN A 101 23.81 0.29 27.12
CA ASN A 101 23.47 1.58 26.52
C ASN A 101 23.24 1.49 25.00
N ILE A 102 23.54 0.34 24.41
CA ILE A 102 23.38 0.08 22.98
C ILE A 102 22.17 -0.82 22.78
N VAL A 103 21.39 -0.55 21.73
CA VAL A 103 20.31 -1.41 21.30
C VAL A 103 20.58 -1.93 19.89
N TYR A 104 20.12 -3.14 19.62
CA TYR A 104 20.16 -3.67 18.27
C TYR A 104 18.79 -4.17 17.83
N THR A 105 18.54 -4.08 16.54
CA THR A 105 17.34 -4.57 15.89
C THR A 105 17.70 -5.76 15.01
N THR A 106 16.97 -6.85 15.18
CA THR A 106 17.11 -8.07 14.38
C THR A 106 15.75 -8.68 14.08
N LYS A 107 15.73 -9.67 13.19
CA LYS A 107 14.55 -10.51 12.97
C LYS A 107 14.65 -11.80 13.78
N VAL A 108 13.54 -12.19 14.37
CA VAL A 108 13.40 -13.46 15.12
C VAL A 108 12.37 -14.34 14.45
N ASN A 109 12.59 -15.64 14.44
CA ASN A 109 11.61 -16.64 13.98
C ASN A 109 10.45 -16.77 14.97
N GLY A 110 9.40 -17.51 14.57
CA GLY A 110 8.27 -17.82 15.44
C GLY A 110 7.12 -16.82 15.36
N GLU A 111 7.21 -15.83 14.46
CA GLU A 111 6.05 -14.97 14.18
C GLU A 111 4.96 -15.78 13.50
N HIS A 112 3.74 -15.68 14.00
CA HIS A 112 2.55 -16.23 13.36
C HIS A 112 1.35 -15.32 13.61
N GLY A 113 0.33 -15.42 12.75
CA GLY A 113 -0.86 -14.62 12.93
C GLY A 113 -1.77 -14.58 11.72
N SER A 114 -2.71 -13.66 11.79
CA SER A 114 -3.65 -13.39 10.71
C SER A 114 -3.72 -11.92 10.38
N ALA A 115 -4.03 -11.64 9.12
CA ALA A 115 -4.34 -10.30 8.63
C ALA A 115 -5.60 -10.36 7.77
N HIS A 116 -6.47 -9.39 7.95
CA HIS A 116 -7.73 -9.27 7.22
C HIS A 116 -7.83 -7.87 6.64
N ASN A 117 -8.23 -7.80 5.39
CA ASN A 117 -8.33 -6.55 4.66
C ASN A 117 -9.68 -6.47 3.96
N ILE A 118 -10.26 -5.29 3.91
CA ILE A 118 -11.45 -4.99 3.12
C ILE A 118 -11.14 -3.76 2.27
N TRP A 119 -11.38 -3.87 0.98
CA TRP A 119 -11.27 -2.76 0.03
C TRP A 119 -12.62 -2.50 -0.61
N ILE A 120 -12.94 -1.24 -0.76
CA ILE A 120 -14.12 -0.78 -1.50
C ILE A 120 -13.65 0.28 -2.48
N ASP A 121 -13.77 -0.03 -3.76
CA ASP A 121 -13.54 0.88 -4.86
C ASP A 121 -14.87 1.24 -5.50
N TYR A 122 -15.20 2.52 -5.57
CA TYR A 122 -16.38 2.98 -6.26
C TYR A 122 -16.03 4.13 -7.20
N THR A 123 -16.34 3.96 -8.47
CA THR A 123 -16.14 4.98 -9.50
C THR A 123 -17.45 5.25 -10.20
N THR A 124 -17.84 6.53 -10.32
CA THR A 124 -19.05 6.93 -11.04
C THR A 124 -18.86 8.22 -11.83
N LEU A 125 -19.54 8.32 -12.94
CA LEU A 125 -19.76 9.57 -13.66
C LEU A 125 -20.98 10.26 -13.08
N VAL A 126 -20.79 11.39 -12.42
CA VAL A 126 -21.89 12.25 -11.95
C VAL A 126 -22.49 13.01 -13.12
N THR A 127 -21.63 13.46 -14.02
CA THR A 127 -21.99 14.07 -15.31
C THR A 127 -21.01 13.60 -16.39
N LYS A 128 -21.26 13.94 -17.67
CA LYS A 128 -20.35 13.59 -18.78
C LYS A 128 -18.94 14.19 -18.63
N TRP A 129 -18.76 15.19 -17.78
CA TRP A 129 -17.51 15.90 -17.56
C TRP A 129 -16.99 15.79 -16.11
N PHE A 130 -17.71 15.09 -15.21
CA PHE A 130 -17.34 14.97 -13.81
C PHE A 130 -17.40 13.53 -13.34
N ARG A 131 -16.26 13.01 -12.92
CA ARG A 131 -16.08 11.66 -12.33
C ARG A 131 -15.67 11.79 -10.88
N VAL A 132 -16.22 10.90 -10.06
CA VAL A 132 -15.87 10.73 -8.65
C VAL A 132 -15.38 9.30 -8.45
N LYS A 133 -14.26 9.14 -7.76
CA LYS A 133 -13.77 7.86 -7.30
C LYS A 133 -13.58 7.90 -5.78
N TYR A 134 -14.15 6.92 -5.12
CA TYR A 134 -13.94 6.64 -3.69
C TYR A 134 -13.11 5.38 -3.55
N PHE A 135 -12.18 5.40 -2.61
CA PHE A 135 -11.45 4.22 -2.19
C PHE A 135 -11.43 4.17 -0.68
N ILE A 136 -11.84 3.03 -0.13
CA ILE A 136 -11.83 2.74 1.29
C ILE A 136 -11.03 1.46 1.47
N HIS A 137 -10.10 1.48 2.40
CA HIS A 137 -9.37 0.29 2.83
C HIS A 137 -9.41 0.23 4.34
N GLY A 138 -9.90 -0.88 4.86
CA GLY A 138 -9.85 -1.23 6.27
C GLY A 138 -9.02 -2.49 6.47
N TYR A 139 -8.26 -2.55 7.53
CA TYR A 139 -7.52 -3.75 7.88
C TYR A 139 -7.53 -4.01 9.36
N TRP A 140 -7.41 -5.29 9.71
CA TRP A 140 -7.18 -5.76 11.06
C TRP A 140 -6.19 -6.92 11.01
N TYR A 141 -5.29 -6.99 11.98
CA TYR A 141 -4.36 -8.10 12.10
C TYR A 141 -4.07 -8.44 13.56
N ARG A 142 -3.73 -9.68 13.78
CA ARG A 142 -3.20 -10.21 15.03
C ARG A 142 -1.89 -10.91 14.72
N ARG A 143 -0.88 -10.62 15.53
CA ARG A 143 0.45 -11.21 15.43
C ARG A 143 0.88 -11.70 16.77
N GLU A 144 1.54 -12.84 16.79
CA GLU A 144 2.11 -13.47 17.97
C GLU A 144 3.52 -13.91 17.60
N VAL A 145 4.46 -13.82 18.57
CA VAL A 145 5.83 -14.26 18.42
C VAL A 145 6.08 -15.28 19.52
N ASP A 146 6.42 -16.51 19.12
CA ASP A 146 6.72 -17.61 20.02
C ASP A 146 8.18 -17.55 20.53
N GLY A 147 8.49 -18.34 21.54
CA GLY A 147 9.83 -18.48 22.10
C GLY A 147 10.06 -17.62 23.34
N ASP A 148 11.32 -17.31 23.62
CA ASP A 148 11.73 -16.53 24.79
C ASP A 148 11.20 -15.10 24.79
N TRP A 149 10.67 -14.64 23.67
CA TRP A 149 10.23 -13.27 23.43
C TRP A 149 8.73 -13.06 23.64
N GLN A 150 7.92 -14.09 23.70
CA GLN A 150 6.45 -14.12 23.89
C GLN A 150 5.76 -12.77 23.78
N ALA A 151 5.61 -12.27 22.58
CA ALA A 151 4.93 -11.02 22.33
C ALA A 151 3.67 -11.24 21.49
N SER A 152 2.57 -10.61 21.88
CA SER A 152 1.34 -10.61 21.06
C SER A 152 0.80 -9.22 20.91
N TYR A 153 0.26 -8.91 19.73
CA TYR A 153 -0.39 -7.66 19.48
C TYR A 153 -1.47 -7.78 18.40
N SER A 154 -2.46 -6.94 18.52
CA SER A 154 -3.46 -6.76 17.48
C SER A 154 -3.62 -5.29 17.16
N ALA A 155 -3.92 -4.99 15.93
CA ALA A 155 -4.18 -3.63 15.50
C ALA A 155 -5.10 -3.61 14.30
N GLY A 156 -5.82 -2.51 14.17
CA GLY A 156 -6.62 -2.20 13.00
C GLY A 156 -6.33 -0.78 12.54
N GLY A 157 -6.69 -0.52 11.32
CA GLY A 157 -6.51 0.78 10.73
C GLY A 157 -7.22 0.86 9.40
N GLY A 158 -6.94 1.91 8.65
CA GLY A 158 -7.51 2.04 7.33
C GLY A 158 -7.14 3.33 6.64
N MET A 159 -7.63 3.44 5.44
CA MET A 159 -7.42 4.59 4.56
C MET A 159 -8.72 4.90 3.83
N PHE A 160 -9.00 6.17 3.69
CA PHE A 160 -10.03 6.69 2.81
C PHE A 160 -9.40 7.66 1.82
N SER A 161 -9.74 7.54 0.55
CA SER A 161 -9.38 8.56 -0.45
C SER A 161 -10.56 8.92 -1.35
N LEU A 162 -10.55 10.16 -1.79
CA LEU A 162 -11.53 10.74 -2.70
C LEU A 162 -10.77 11.40 -3.85
N SER A 163 -11.11 11.00 -5.07
CA SER A 163 -10.60 11.61 -6.29
C SER A 163 -11.75 12.23 -7.07
N LEU A 164 -11.63 13.52 -7.31
CA LEU A 164 -12.57 14.31 -8.12
C LEU A 164 -11.87 14.66 -9.44
N MET A 165 -12.47 14.29 -10.55
CA MET A 165 -11.90 14.51 -11.87
C MET A 165 -12.90 15.26 -12.74
N PHE A 166 -12.50 16.41 -13.23
CA PHE A 166 -13.27 17.30 -14.08
C PHE A 166 -12.66 17.31 -15.48
N GLN A 167 -13.47 17.03 -16.49
CA GLN A 167 -13.09 17.10 -17.90
C GLN A 167 -14.00 18.07 -18.65
N PRO A 168 -13.84 19.40 -18.48
CA PRO A 168 -14.69 20.40 -19.10
C PRO A 168 -14.55 20.43 -20.63
N HIS A 169 -13.44 19.91 -21.15
CA HIS A 169 -13.15 19.73 -22.57
C HIS A 169 -12.41 18.41 -22.80
N PRO A 170 -12.61 17.69 -23.93
CA PRO A 170 -11.93 16.43 -24.20
C PRO A 170 -10.40 16.47 -24.08
N SER A 171 -9.78 17.62 -24.29
CA SER A 171 -8.33 17.82 -24.19
C SER A 171 -7.86 18.30 -22.80
N MET A 172 -8.74 18.46 -21.82
CA MET A 172 -8.36 19.02 -20.52
C MET A 172 -8.94 18.22 -19.37
N ILE A 173 -8.08 17.84 -18.43
CA ILE A 173 -8.46 17.20 -17.17
C ILE A 173 -7.96 18.06 -16.02
N ILE A 174 -8.82 18.29 -15.05
CA ILE A 174 -8.50 18.88 -13.76
C ILE A 174 -8.84 17.84 -12.71
N TYR A 175 -7.97 17.60 -11.74
CA TYR A 175 -8.25 16.68 -10.67
C TYR A 175 -7.96 17.28 -9.29
N LEU A 176 -8.67 16.78 -8.32
CA LEU A 176 -8.46 17.04 -6.89
C LEU A 176 -8.51 15.71 -6.16
N ASP A 177 -7.38 15.34 -5.53
CA ASP A 177 -7.21 14.10 -4.80
C ASP A 177 -6.99 14.39 -3.33
N GLY A 178 -7.76 13.77 -2.47
CA GLY A 178 -7.61 13.87 -1.03
C GLY A 178 -7.67 12.51 -0.37
N GLY A 179 -6.91 12.33 0.71
CA GLY A 179 -6.94 11.09 1.45
C GLY A 179 -6.55 11.27 2.91
N VAL A 180 -7.09 10.39 3.73
CA VAL A 180 -6.74 10.24 5.15
C VAL A 180 -6.35 8.81 5.43
N GLU A 181 -5.27 8.64 6.15
CA GLU A 181 -4.80 7.35 6.68
C GLU A 181 -4.96 7.38 8.19
N LEU A 182 -5.60 6.35 8.73
CA LEU A 182 -5.80 6.19 10.16
C LEU A 182 -4.50 5.84 10.87
N PRO A 183 -4.40 6.02 12.20
CA PRO A 183 -3.21 5.64 12.94
C PRO A 183 -2.86 4.17 12.71
N GLN A 184 -1.57 3.87 12.58
CA GLN A 184 -1.08 2.51 12.45
C GLN A 184 -0.30 2.11 13.68
N LYS A 185 -0.58 0.91 14.18
CA LYS A 185 0.17 0.29 15.27
C LYS A 185 0.78 -1.02 14.79
N ARG A 186 2.04 -1.25 15.15
CA ARG A 186 2.74 -2.52 15.03
C ARG A 186 3.32 -2.88 16.40
N LEU A 187 3.97 -4.03 16.55
CA LEU A 187 4.49 -4.46 17.84
C LEU A 187 5.27 -3.34 18.57
N GLU A 188 6.25 -2.78 17.91
CA GLU A 188 7.12 -1.76 18.51
C GLU A 188 6.94 -0.36 17.92
N THR A 189 6.06 -0.17 16.95
CA THR A 189 5.93 1.12 16.28
C THR A 189 4.50 1.61 16.25
N TRP A 190 4.35 2.91 16.47
CA TRP A 190 3.10 3.62 16.29
C TRP A 190 3.30 4.80 15.34
N GLN A 191 2.34 5.03 14.47
CA GLN A 191 2.30 6.15 13.52
C GLN A 191 0.97 6.87 13.67
N ASN A 192 1.01 8.20 13.77
CA ASN A 192 -0.22 9.01 13.82
C ASN A 192 -0.97 8.97 12.49
N SER A 193 -2.26 9.32 12.53
CA SER A 193 -3.02 9.59 11.32
C SER A 193 -2.39 10.74 10.52
N TYR A 194 -2.54 10.65 9.21
CA TYR A 194 -2.21 11.78 8.36
C TYR A 194 -3.20 11.91 7.21
N TRP A 195 -3.31 13.10 6.68
CA TRP A 195 -4.07 13.38 5.49
C TRP A 195 -3.27 14.30 4.56
N ALA A 196 -3.57 14.21 3.29
CA ALA A 196 -2.95 15.02 2.25
C ALA A 196 -3.97 15.37 1.16
N LEU A 197 -3.72 16.51 0.53
CA LEU A 197 -4.49 17.01 -0.60
C LEU A 197 -3.54 17.32 -1.76
N ALA A 198 -3.93 16.90 -2.96
CA ALA A 198 -3.23 17.17 -4.21
C ALA A 198 -4.22 17.67 -5.25
N ALA A 199 -3.76 18.47 -6.19
CA ALA A 199 -4.53 18.91 -7.33
C ALA A 199 -3.64 19.00 -8.56
N GLY A 200 -4.23 18.89 -9.74
CA GLY A 200 -3.49 19.07 -10.98
C GLY A 200 -4.38 19.39 -12.15
N ILE A 201 -3.72 19.84 -13.19
CA ILE A 201 -4.33 20.12 -14.48
C ILE A 201 -3.45 19.54 -15.57
N THR A 202 -4.06 18.84 -16.50
CA THR A 202 -3.41 18.35 -17.73
C THR A 202 -4.19 18.87 -18.93
N LYS A 203 -3.48 19.39 -19.91
CA LYS A 203 -4.07 19.82 -21.18
C LYS A 203 -3.28 19.26 -22.36
N SER A 204 -4.02 18.69 -23.31
CA SER A 204 -3.50 18.21 -24.59
C SER A 204 -3.72 19.23 -25.69
N PHE A 205 -2.77 19.29 -26.63
CA PHE A 205 -2.76 20.16 -27.80
C PHE A 205 -2.40 19.36 -29.04
N CYS A 206 -2.57 19.95 -30.21
CA CYS A 206 -2.17 19.39 -31.49
C CYS A 206 -2.72 17.96 -31.74
N LYS A 207 -4.02 17.74 -31.45
CA LYS A 207 -4.67 16.41 -31.56
C LYS A 207 -3.96 15.36 -30.71
N ASP A 208 -3.73 15.67 -29.44
CA ASP A 208 -3.08 14.83 -28.41
C ASP A 208 -1.60 14.49 -28.67
N LYS A 209 -0.92 15.27 -29.51
CA LYS A 209 0.53 15.13 -29.72
C LYS A 209 1.35 15.81 -28.64
N LEU A 210 0.91 16.93 -28.13
CA LEU A 210 1.57 17.67 -27.06
C LEU A 210 0.66 17.66 -25.82
N TYR A 211 1.20 17.32 -24.66
CA TYR A 211 0.52 17.51 -23.39
C TYR A 211 1.38 18.32 -22.43
N ILE A 212 0.70 19.12 -21.63
CA ILE A 212 1.30 19.91 -20.55
C ILE A 212 0.53 19.59 -19.28
N SER A 213 1.23 19.27 -18.20
CA SER A 213 0.61 19.13 -16.89
C SER A 213 1.31 19.98 -15.83
N LEU A 214 0.50 20.42 -14.87
CA LEU A 214 0.94 21.04 -13.64
C LEU A 214 0.26 20.31 -12.49
N ASP A 215 1.07 19.70 -11.63
CA ASP A 215 0.63 18.93 -10.49
C ASP A 215 1.14 19.57 -9.21
N VAL A 216 0.26 19.75 -8.24
CA VAL A 216 0.56 20.31 -6.92
C VAL A 216 0.25 19.25 -5.87
N ASN A 217 1.29 18.67 -5.31
CA ASN A 217 1.16 17.64 -4.28
C ASN A 217 1.36 18.26 -2.88
N ASN A 218 0.69 17.67 -1.90
CA ASN A 218 0.76 18.12 -0.50
C ASN A 218 0.38 19.60 -0.32
N ILE A 219 -0.65 20.06 -1.01
CA ILE A 219 -1.20 21.42 -0.85
C ILE A 219 -1.48 21.68 0.62
N LEU A 220 -2.14 20.71 1.25
CA LEU A 220 -2.36 20.63 2.68
C LEU A 220 -2.00 19.22 3.12
N SER A 221 -1.27 19.10 4.22
CA SER A 221 -0.93 17.78 4.78
C SER A 221 -0.59 17.89 6.27
N THR A 222 -0.89 16.83 7.02
CA THR A 222 -0.45 16.73 8.42
C THR A 222 0.99 16.24 8.51
N LYS A 223 1.65 16.54 9.65
CA LYS A 223 2.98 16.02 9.94
C LYS A 223 2.89 14.55 10.31
N LEU A 224 3.77 13.74 9.76
CA LEU A 224 3.95 12.36 10.17
C LEU A 224 4.79 12.31 11.43
N LYS A 225 4.29 11.58 12.44
CA LYS A 225 5.00 11.22 13.66
C LYS A 225 5.04 9.70 13.76
N LYS A 226 6.23 9.13 13.88
CA LYS A 226 6.42 7.71 14.14
C LYS A 226 7.13 7.57 15.48
N GLU A 227 6.57 6.76 16.35
CA GLU A 227 7.15 6.40 17.65
C GLU A 227 7.54 4.95 17.63
N THR A 228 8.68 4.63 18.23
CA THR A 228 9.12 3.25 18.47
C THR A 228 9.22 3.08 19.97
N VAL A 229 8.53 2.07 20.48
CA VAL A 229 8.55 1.67 21.87
C VAL A 229 8.90 0.20 21.89
N ARG A 230 9.96 -0.18 22.58
CA ARG A 230 10.31 -1.59 22.70
C ARG A 230 9.12 -2.37 23.28
N TRP A 231 8.96 -3.61 22.84
CA TRP A 231 7.84 -4.49 23.21
C TRP A 231 7.65 -4.65 24.74
N ASP A 232 8.73 -4.53 25.53
CA ASP A 232 8.72 -4.56 27.00
C ASP A 232 8.69 -3.15 27.65
N ASN A 233 8.48 -2.09 26.86
CA ASN A 233 8.48 -0.68 27.24
C ASN A 233 9.81 -0.14 27.80
N SER A 234 10.91 -0.84 27.65
CA SER A 234 12.22 -0.42 28.19
C SER A 234 12.97 0.56 27.28
N TYR A 235 12.56 0.72 26.03
CA TYR A 235 13.18 1.63 25.05
C TYR A 235 12.11 2.48 24.36
N TYR A 236 12.42 3.76 24.17
CA TYR A 236 11.52 4.70 23.50
C TYR A 236 12.28 5.61 22.56
N SER A 237 11.83 5.72 21.33
CA SER A 237 12.33 6.70 20.37
C SER A 237 11.20 7.37 19.60
N VAL A 238 11.39 8.62 19.21
CA VAL A 238 10.41 9.38 18.42
C VAL A 238 11.08 9.88 17.17
N LEU A 239 10.62 9.39 16.02
CA LEU A 239 10.94 9.96 14.73
C LEU A 239 9.83 10.95 14.35
N ARG A 240 10.15 12.23 14.37
CA ARG A 240 9.31 13.26 13.78
C ARG A 240 9.87 13.58 12.39
N GLN A 241 9.13 13.21 11.36
CA GLN A 241 9.48 13.65 10.02
C GLN A 241 8.98 15.11 9.87
N PRO A 242 9.87 16.10 9.84
CA PRO A 242 9.49 17.46 9.49
C PRO A 242 8.96 17.45 8.05
N ARG A 243 8.27 18.49 7.64
CA ARG A 243 7.66 18.67 6.31
C ARG A 243 8.54 18.29 5.10
N GLY A 244 9.82 18.01 5.28
CA GLY A 244 10.81 17.82 4.22
C GLY A 244 10.51 16.71 3.20
N HIS A 245 9.83 15.62 3.59
CA HIS A 245 9.40 14.58 2.64
C HIS A 245 7.97 14.78 2.11
N ARG A 246 7.23 15.72 2.67
CA ARG A 246 5.85 16.05 2.28
C ARG A 246 5.64 17.57 2.20
N SER A 247 6.66 18.28 1.77
CA SER A 247 6.55 19.70 1.40
C SER A 247 5.66 19.84 0.17
N LEU A 248 5.03 20.99 0.03
CA LEU A 248 4.40 21.40 -1.21
C LEU A 248 5.33 21.09 -2.38
N ARG A 249 4.90 20.24 -3.30
CA ARG A 249 5.68 19.84 -4.47
C ARG A 249 4.92 20.27 -5.72
N LEU A 250 5.56 21.12 -6.49
CA LEU A 250 5.11 21.48 -7.83
C LEU A 250 5.83 20.61 -8.85
N VAL A 251 5.09 19.98 -9.73
CA VAL A 251 5.62 19.20 -10.84
C VAL A 251 5.04 19.76 -12.12
N PHE A 252 5.90 20.27 -12.97
CA PHE A 252 5.55 20.69 -14.32
C PHE A 252 6.08 19.66 -15.30
N SER A 253 5.22 19.19 -16.22
CA SER A 253 5.58 18.19 -17.22
C SER A 253 5.14 18.62 -18.61
N ILE A 254 6.02 18.40 -19.58
CA ILE A 254 5.74 18.54 -21.00
C ILE A 254 6.08 17.22 -21.67
N GLY A 255 5.17 16.72 -22.49
CA GLY A 255 5.44 15.55 -23.30
C GLY A 255 4.95 15.75 -24.73
N TYR A 256 5.77 15.32 -25.69
CA TYR A 256 5.45 15.40 -27.11
C TYR A 256 5.56 14.03 -27.78
N ARG A 257 4.54 13.64 -28.53
CA ARG A 257 4.47 12.38 -29.26
C ARG A 257 4.81 12.61 -30.74
N PHE A 258 5.97 12.13 -31.15
CA PHE A 258 6.48 12.32 -32.52
C PHE A 258 5.81 11.41 -33.55
N ASN A 259 5.38 10.21 -33.16
CA ASN A 259 4.88 9.23 -34.12
C ASN A 259 3.37 9.00 -34.00
N ARG A 260 2.67 9.09 -35.15
CA ARG A 260 1.22 8.90 -35.26
C ARG A 260 0.82 7.40 -35.31
N ASN A 261 1.74 6.50 -35.63
CA ASN A 261 1.47 5.08 -35.87
C ASN A 261 1.80 4.15 -34.70
N ALA A 262 2.28 4.66 -33.57
CA ALA A 262 2.36 3.83 -32.39
C ALA A 262 0.94 3.42 -31.99
N LYS A 263 0.66 2.11 -32.01
CA LYS A 263 -0.57 1.51 -31.45
C LYS A 263 -0.88 2.26 -30.17
N LYS A 264 -2.15 2.67 -29.95
CA LYS A 264 -2.61 3.37 -28.76
C LYS A 264 -1.95 2.80 -27.50
N SER A 265 -0.79 3.32 -27.13
CA SER A 265 -0.32 3.20 -25.77
C SER A 265 -1.34 3.99 -24.94
N VAL A 266 -1.76 3.43 -23.84
CA VAL A 266 -2.69 4.02 -22.88
C VAL A 266 -2.48 5.52 -22.83
N SER A 267 -3.46 6.30 -23.33
CA SER A 267 -3.34 7.75 -23.32
C SER A 267 -3.21 8.16 -21.85
N THR A 268 -2.21 8.96 -21.53
CA THR A 268 -1.99 9.51 -20.18
C THR A 268 -3.20 10.40 -19.77
N VAL A 269 -4.00 10.80 -20.72
CA VAL A 269 -5.30 11.44 -20.54
C VAL A 269 -6.36 10.35 -20.59
N GLN A 270 -6.74 9.81 -19.44
CA GLN A 270 -7.91 8.94 -19.33
C GLN A 270 -9.13 9.78 -19.70
N THR A 271 -9.72 9.49 -20.86
CA THR A 271 -11.02 10.09 -21.19
C THR A 271 -12.05 9.65 -20.17
N LEU A 272 -12.85 10.57 -19.67
CA LEU A 272 -13.98 10.29 -18.77
C LEU A 272 -15.11 9.59 -19.56
N ARG A 273 -14.85 8.37 -20.04
CA ARG A 273 -15.88 7.53 -20.66
C ARG A 273 -16.45 6.59 -19.62
N ASP A 274 -17.74 6.37 -19.68
CA ASP A 274 -18.37 5.32 -18.88
C ASP A 274 -17.74 3.97 -19.27
N PRO A 275 -17.34 3.12 -18.33
CA PRO A 275 -16.89 1.77 -18.65
C PRO A 275 -17.85 0.99 -19.57
N GLU A 276 -19.14 1.28 -19.51
CA GLU A 276 -20.14 0.69 -20.40
C GLU A 276 -20.07 1.17 -21.86
N GLU A 277 -19.43 2.31 -22.15
CA GLU A 277 -19.20 2.79 -23.53
C GLU A 277 -17.91 2.24 -24.15
N ILE A 278 -17.01 1.65 -23.36
CA ILE A 278 -15.74 1.09 -23.85
C ILE A 278 -15.95 -0.31 -24.43
N LEU A 279 -17.06 -0.98 -24.09
CA LEU A 279 -17.39 -2.34 -24.49
C LEU A 279 -18.37 -2.41 -25.68
N LYS A 280 -18.74 -1.29 -26.30
CA LYS A 280 -19.45 -1.19 -27.58
C LYS A 280 -18.44 -0.79 -28.67
#